data_b6960dd6e650a31ac57a02dea4c9345d
#
_entry.id   b6960dd6e650a31ac57a02dea4c9345d
#
_cell.length_a   1.000
_cell.length_b   1.000
_cell.length_c   1.000
_cell.angle_alpha   90.00
_cell.angle_beta   90.00
_cell.angle_gamma   90.00
#
_symmetry.space_group_name_H-M   'P 1'
#
loop_
_entity.id
_entity.type
_entity.pdbx_description
1 polymer ?
#
loop_
_entity_poly.entity_id
_entity_poly.type
_entity_poly.pdbx_seq_one_letter_code
_entity_poly.pdbx_strand_id
1 'polypeptide(L)'
;SETTISFQIALEEPQTSVKGDSTPGTKVQRDPTTYTVHLPYSVTLDQQLPEGNRFVLFIAASPLSAKETRTFTWNARSYRLDPSNDTELADFQRLILDQDQPITESQRPEALPVDLSAELHIAGPDQASIEFRRHLGKIAARARAGESATK
;
A
#
# COMPACT_ATOMS: atom_id res chain seq x y z
N SER A 1 2.24 1.93 -17.63
CA SER A 1 1.10 2.64 -18.26
C SER A 1 0.87 3.97 -17.53
N GLU A 2 0.15 4.92 -18.10
CA GLU A 2 -0.14 6.20 -17.45
C GLU A 2 -1.01 6.07 -16.18
N THR A 3 -1.57 4.91 -15.93
CA THR A 3 -2.50 4.64 -14.83
C THR A 3 -1.94 3.69 -13.77
N THR A 4 -0.71 3.21 -13.93
CA THR A 4 -0.09 2.29 -12.99
C THR A 4 1.37 2.65 -12.71
N ILE A 5 1.77 2.52 -11.44
CA ILE A 5 3.15 2.64 -10.97
C ILE A 5 3.50 1.33 -10.28
N SER A 6 4.59 0.66 -10.68
CA SER A 6 5.05 -0.55 -10.01
C SER A 6 6.46 -0.35 -9.47
N PHE A 7 6.71 -0.83 -8.26
CA PHE A 7 8.00 -0.82 -7.60
C PHE A 7 8.15 -2.02 -6.68
N GLN A 8 9.37 -2.34 -6.29
CA GLN A 8 9.67 -3.43 -5.38
C GLN A 8 10.33 -2.88 -4.12
N ILE A 9 9.93 -3.42 -2.98
CA ILE A 9 10.57 -3.16 -1.68
C ILE A 9 11.13 -4.48 -1.18
N ALA A 10 12.46 -4.53 -1.00
CA ALA A 10 13.13 -5.61 -0.28
C ALA A 10 13.31 -5.14 1.16
N LEU A 11 12.63 -5.80 2.10
CA LEU A 11 12.77 -5.52 3.53
C LEU A 11 13.65 -6.59 4.16
N GLU A 12 14.69 -6.15 4.88
CA GLU A 12 15.34 -6.98 5.89
C GLU A 12 14.48 -6.91 7.16
N GLU A 13 13.59 -7.86 7.37
CA GLU A 13 12.83 -7.92 8.61
C GLU A 13 13.54 -8.80 9.64
N PRO A 14 13.56 -8.38 10.93
CA PRO A 14 13.84 -9.32 12.00
C PRO A 14 12.78 -10.41 11.95
N GLN A 15 13.17 -11.66 12.13
CA GLN A 15 12.26 -12.79 12.12
C GLN A 15 11.24 -12.65 13.27
N THR A 16 10.09 -12.05 13.00
CA THR A 16 8.92 -12.11 13.86
C THR A 16 8.06 -13.26 13.38
N SER A 17 8.33 -14.44 13.92
CA SER A 17 7.44 -15.58 13.67
C SER A 17 6.12 -15.36 14.41
N VAL A 18 5.02 -15.57 13.74
CA VAL A 18 3.67 -15.67 14.32
C VAL A 18 3.56 -16.89 15.27
N LYS A 19 4.58 -17.71 15.39
CA LYS A 19 4.74 -18.80 16.36
C LYS A 19 6.19 -18.92 16.83
N GLY A 20 6.48 -18.37 17.97
CA GLY A 20 7.17 -18.96 19.11
C GLY A 20 8.58 -19.55 18.97
N ASP A 21 9.35 -19.29 17.92
CA ASP A 21 10.74 -19.73 17.87
C ASP A 21 11.60 -18.70 17.11
N SER A 22 11.83 -17.58 17.80
CA SER A 22 12.70 -16.51 17.28
C SER A 22 14.03 -16.62 17.97
N THR A 23 15.04 -17.14 17.32
CA THR A 23 16.43 -16.93 17.73
C THR A 23 16.74 -15.45 17.47
N PRO A 24 17.01 -14.63 18.50
CA PRO A 24 17.32 -13.22 18.31
C PRO A 24 18.56 -13.07 17.42
N GLY A 25 18.44 -12.31 16.34
CA GLY A 25 19.55 -11.92 15.47
C GLY A 25 19.60 -12.60 14.10
N THR A 26 18.69 -13.50 13.75
CA THR A 26 18.63 -14.05 12.40
C THR A 26 17.87 -13.10 11.49
N LYS A 27 18.57 -12.44 10.57
CA LYS A 27 17.96 -11.68 9.49
C LYS A 27 17.48 -12.66 8.41
N VAL A 28 16.20 -12.68 8.12
CA VAL A 28 15.66 -13.42 6.98
C VAL A 28 15.50 -12.45 5.85
N GLN A 29 16.25 -12.66 4.78
CA GLN A 29 16.03 -11.96 3.53
C GLN A 29 14.75 -12.55 2.92
N ARG A 30 13.72 -11.75 2.81
CA ARG A 30 12.49 -12.12 2.08
C ARG A 30 12.62 -11.71 0.61
N ASP A 31 11.95 -12.46 -0.24
CA ASP A 31 11.76 -12.01 -1.61
C ASP A 31 11.08 -10.65 -1.64
N PRO A 32 11.47 -9.76 -2.56
CA PRO A 32 10.92 -8.42 -2.60
C PRO A 32 9.41 -8.45 -2.82
N THR A 33 8.69 -7.65 -2.05
CA THR A 33 7.27 -7.40 -2.27
C THR A 33 7.11 -6.46 -3.46
N THR A 34 6.32 -6.84 -4.44
CA THR A 34 5.96 -5.99 -5.56
C THR A 34 4.71 -5.20 -5.24
N TYR A 35 4.82 -3.89 -5.30
CA TYR A 35 3.71 -2.96 -5.17
C TYR A 35 3.29 -2.48 -6.56
N THR A 36 2.01 -2.54 -6.85
CA THR A 36 1.44 -1.96 -8.06
C THR A 36 0.33 -0.99 -7.66
N VAL A 37 0.60 0.29 -7.81
CA VAL A 37 -0.39 1.35 -7.56
C VAL A 37 -1.22 1.53 -8.83
N HIS A 38 -2.51 1.35 -8.70
CA HIS A 38 -3.52 1.62 -9.73
C HIS A 38 -4.15 2.97 -9.44
N LEU A 39 -3.73 3.97 -10.18
CA LEU A 39 -4.12 5.37 -9.95
C LEU A 39 -5.62 5.59 -10.20
N PRO A 40 -6.27 6.40 -9.38
CA PRO A 40 -5.69 7.15 -8.26
C PRO A 40 -5.82 6.48 -6.89
N TYR A 41 -6.61 5.39 -6.73
CA TYR A 41 -7.13 5.02 -5.41
C TYR A 41 -6.93 3.55 -5.02
N SER A 42 -6.13 2.77 -5.73
CA SER A 42 -5.92 1.39 -5.31
C SER A 42 -4.48 0.91 -5.47
N VAL A 43 -4.12 -0.08 -4.67
CA VAL A 43 -2.80 -0.69 -4.69
C VAL A 43 -2.93 -2.21 -4.53
N THR A 44 -2.06 -2.93 -5.23
CA THR A 44 -1.85 -4.36 -5.05
C THR A 44 -0.47 -4.58 -4.47
N LEU A 45 -0.39 -5.34 -3.40
CA LEU A 45 0.86 -5.89 -2.85
C LEU A 45 0.91 -7.36 -3.25
N ASP A 46 2.00 -7.77 -3.89
CA ASP A 46 2.24 -9.14 -4.32
C ASP A 46 3.53 -9.64 -3.69
N GLN A 47 3.42 -10.61 -2.80
CA GLN A 47 4.51 -11.15 -2.02
C GLN A 47 4.71 -12.63 -2.31
N GLN A 48 5.93 -12.97 -2.72
CA GLN A 48 6.37 -14.36 -2.75
C GLN A 48 6.77 -14.78 -1.34
N LEU A 49 6.33 -15.94 -0.93
CA LEU A 49 6.61 -16.53 0.37
C LEU A 49 7.44 -17.81 0.21
N PRO A 50 8.08 -18.29 1.28
CA PRO A 50 8.78 -19.57 1.26
C PRO A 50 7.94 -20.72 0.70
N GLU A 51 8.60 -21.73 0.18
CA GLU A 51 7.97 -22.95 -0.38
C GLU A 51 7.11 -22.68 -1.63
N GLY A 52 7.33 -21.56 -2.33
CA GLY A 52 6.56 -21.18 -3.51
C GLY A 52 5.17 -20.66 -3.20
N ASN A 53 4.87 -20.38 -1.93
CA ASN A 53 3.63 -19.75 -1.54
C ASN A 53 3.56 -18.30 -2.00
N ARG A 54 2.33 -17.78 -2.12
CA ARG A 54 2.07 -16.41 -2.56
C ARG A 54 0.97 -15.78 -1.72
N PHE A 55 1.16 -14.52 -1.41
CA PHE A 55 0.15 -13.67 -0.79
C PHE A 55 -0.05 -12.42 -1.62
N VAL A 56 -1.30 -12.07 -1.87
CA VAL A 56 -1.67 -10.85 -2.58
C VAL A 56 -2.67 -10.09 -1.73
N LEU A 57 -2.36 -8.83 -1.45
CA LEU A 57 -3.27 -7.90 -0.79
C LEU A 57 -3.67 -6.82 -1.80
N PHE A 58 -4.96 -6.66 -2.02
CA PHE A 58 -5.53 -5.54 -2.76
C PHE A 58 -6.19 -4.56 -1.79
N ILE A 59 -5.86 -3.28 -1.92
CA ILE A 59 -6.43 -2.20 -1.13
C ILE A 59 -7.03 -1.17 -2.08
N ALA A 60 -8.29 -0.81 -1.85
CA ALA A 60 -8.97 0.25 -2.57
C ALA A 60 -9.45 1.32 -1.58
N ALA A 61 -9.09 2.58 -1.84
CA ALA A 61 -9.54 3.74 -1.09
C ALA A 61 -10.71 4.39 -1.82
N SER A 62 -11.85 4.55 -1.15
CA SER A 62 -13.04 5.21 -1.68
C SER A 62 -13.27 6.52 -0.93
N PRO A 63 -12.95 7.68 -1.51
CA PRO A 63 -13.22 8.97 -0.88
C PRO A 63 -14.73 9.17 -0.67
N LEU A 64 -15.13 9.47 0.56
CA LEU A 64 -16.52 9.80 0.94
C LEU A 64 -16.70 11.32 1.01
N SER A 65 -15.67 12.03 1.44
CA SER A 65 -15.63 13.49 1.53
C SER A 65 -14.19 13.99 1.39
N ALA A 66 -13.97 15.28 1.52
CA ALA A 66 -12.62 15.86 1.54
C ALA A 66 -11.75 15.38 2.73
N LYS A 67 -12.37 14.83 3.76
CA LYS A 67 -11.71 14.42 5.01
C LYS A 67 -11.98 12.98 5.42
N GLU A 68 -12.75 12.25 4.65
CA GLU A 68 -13.16 10.89 4.98
C GLU A 68 -12.99 9.97 3.80
N THR A 69 -12.32 8.85 4.02
CA THR A 69 -12.09 7.79 3.03
C THR A 69 -12.46 6.44 3.63
N ARG A 70 -13.18 5.63 2.89
CA ARG A 70 -13.41 4.23 3.25
C ARG A 70 -12.43 3.34 2.50
N THR A 71 -11.75 2.48 3.25
CA THR A 71 -10.82 1.51 2.69
C THR A 71 -11.46 0.13 2.60
N PHE A 72 -11.29 -0.53 1.47
CA PHE A 72 -11.68 -1.92 1.22
C PHE A 72 -10.44 -2.74 0.97
N THR A 73 -10.40 -3.95 1.53
CA THR A 73 -9.27 -4.86 1.35
C THR A 73 -9.73 -6.24 0.94
N TRP A 74 -8.96 -6.89 0.07
CA TRP A 74 -9.11 -8.30 -0.31
C TRP A 74 -7.77 -8.99 -0.25
N ASN A 75 -7.76 -10.17 0.33
CA ASN A 75 -6.58 -11.03 0.40
C ASN A 75 -6.78 -12.26 -0.48
N ALA A 76 -5.74 -12.62 -1.25
CA ALA A 76 -5.63 -13.91 -1.91
C ALA A 76 -4.35 -14.58 -1.45
N ARG A 77 -4.39 -15.91 -1.23
CA ARG A 77 -3.26 -16.68 -0.75
C ARG A 77 -3.23 -18.08 -1.37
N SER A 78 -2.06 -18.68 -1.46
CA SER A 78 -1.88 -20.07 -1.93
C SER A 78 -1.61 -21.06 -0.81
N TYR A 79 -1.69 -20.66 0.46
CA TYR A 79 -1.39 -21.45 1.65
C TYR A 79 -2.55 -21.41 2.65
N ARG A 80 -2.60 -22.39 3.56
CA ARG A 80 -3.66 -22.49 4.59
C ARG A 80 -5.05 -22.34 3.99
N LEU A 81 -5.33 -23.07 2.89
CA LEU A 81 -6.55 -22.92 2.09
C LEU A 81 -7.81 -23.49 2.75
N ASP A 82 -7.69 -24.20 3.87
CA ASP A 82 -8.83 -24.66 4.63
C ASP A 82 -9.64 -23.45 5.14
N PRO A 83 -10.96 -23.41 4.90
CA PRO A 83 -11.82 -22.29 5.33
C PRO A 83 -11.80 -22.01 6.84
N SER A 84 -11.46 -23.01 7.66
CA SER A 84 -11.31 -22.82 9.11
C SER A 84 -10.24 -21.79 9.50
N ASN A 85 -9.28 -21.51 8.58
CA ASN A 85 -8.25 -20.50 8.79
C ASN A 85 -8.69 -19.08 8.41
N ASP A 86 -9.80 -18.91 7.73
CA ASP A 86 -10.19 -17.62 7.13
C ASP A 86 -10.44 -16.55 8.19
N THR A 87 -11.10 -16.89 9.28
CA THR A 87 -11.40 -15.95 10.36
C THR A 87 -10.10 -15.45 11.03
N GLU A 88 -9.20 -16.36 11.40
CA GLU A 88 -7.91 -16.00 12.03
C GLU A 88 -7.09 -15.07 11.12
N LEU A 89 -7.03 -15.38 9.83
CA LEU A 89 -6.26 -14.59 8.86
C LEU A 89 -6.88 -13.22 8.58
N ALA A 90 -8.22 -13.16 8.55
CA ALA A 90 -8.94 -11.90 8.39
C ALA A 90 -8.77 -11.00 9.62
N ASP A 91 -8.83 -11.57 10.82
CA ASP A 91 -8.63 -10.81 12.07
C ASP A 91 -7.19 -10.32 12.19
N PHE A 92 -6.21 -11.12 11.77
CA PHE A 92 -4.82 -10.69 11.73
C PHE A 92 -4.61 -9.52 10.75
N GLN A 93 -5.22 -9.59 9.55
CA GLN A 93 -5.14 -8.49 8.59
C GLN A 93 -5.81 -7.22 9.13
N ARG A 94 -6.94 -7.34 9.81
CA ARG A 94 -7.63 -6.21 10.44
C ARG A 94 -6.75 -5.58 11.51
N LEU A 95 -6.12 -6.39 12.35
CA LEU A 95 -5.21 -5.90 13.40
C LEU A 95 -4.08 -5.04 12.82
N ILE A 96 -3.48 -5.45 11.70
CA ILE A 96 -2.43 -4.66 11.03
C ILE A 96 -2.99 -3.31 10.56
N LEU A 97 -4.14 -3.32 9.90
CA LEU A 97 -4.76 -2.07 9.40
C LEU A 97 -5.15 -1.14 10.55
N ASP A 98 -5.65 -1.67 11.65
CA ASP A 98 -6.01 -0.90 12.85
C ASP A 98 -4.77 -0.27 13.53
N GLN A 99 -3.59 -0.89 13.41
CA GLN A 99 -2.32 -0.32 13.87
C GLN A 99 -1.80 0.79 12.95
N ASP A 100 -2.00 0.66 11.64
CA ASP A 100 -1.56 1.62 10.64
C ASP A 100 -2.45 2.87 10.58
N GLN A 101 -3.73 2.72 10.89
CA GLN A 101 -4.70 3.81 10.79
C GLN A 101 -4.31 5.06 11.60
N PRO A 102 -3.97 4.99 12.89
CA PRO A 102 -3.58 6.17 13.67
C PRO A 102 -2.34 6.87 13.11
N ILE A 103 -1.39 6.09 12.54
CA ILE A 103 -0.18 6.65 11.93
C ILE A 103 -0.55 7.43 10.68
N THR A 104 -1.41 6.86 9.84
CA THR A 104 -1.88 7.52 8.61
C THR A 104 -2.66 8.79 8.94
N GLU A 105 -3.57 8.76 9.92
CA GLU A 105 -4.37 9.91 10.34
C GLU A 105 -3.56 11.00 11.04
N SER A 106 -2.39 10.66 11.59
CA SER A 106 -1.48 11.61 12.24
C SER A 106 -0.64 12.45 11.28
N GLN A 107 -0.61 12.11 9.98
CA GLN A 107 0.22 12.78 8.99
C GLN A 107 -0.13 14.27 8.86
N ARG A 108 0.90 15.12 8.70
CA ARG A 108 0.75 16.57 8.47
C ARG A 108 1.64 16.99 7.30
N PRO A 109 1.12 17.80 6.35
CA PRO A 109 -0.25 18.29 6.28
C PRO A 109 -1.27 17.17 6.09
N GLU A 110 -2.51 17.37 6.56
CA GLU A 110 -3.61 16.39 6.47
C GLU A 110 -3.99 16.08 5.02
N ALA A 111 -3.97 17.08 4.17
CA ALA A 111 -4.17 16.90 2.73
C ALA A 111 -2.82 16.62 2.04
N LEU A 112 -2.78 15.59 1.18
CA LEU A 112 -1.58 15.25 0.42
C LEU A 112 -1.22 16.38 -0.56
N PRO A 113 -0.08 17.09 -0.38
CA PRO A 113 0.35 18.11 -1.34
C PRO A 113 0.74 17.46 -2.67
N VAL A 114 0.18 17.95 -3.77
CA VAL A 114 0.61 17.56 -5.12
C VAL A 114 1.89 18.28 -5.52
N ASP A 115 2.10 19.49 -4.97
CA ASP A 115 3.34 20.25 -5.13
C ASP A 115 4.45 19.62 -4.29
N LEU A 116 5.45 19.07 -4.96
CA LEU A 116 6.58 18.39 -4.32
C LEU A 116 7.46 19.35 -3.49
N SER A 117 7.39 20.66 -3.72
CA SER A 117 8.14 21.65 -2.93
C SER A 117 7.54 21.89 -1.54
N ALA A 118 6.31 21.45 -1.29
CA ALA A 118 5.61 21.64 -0.03
C ALA A 118 6.10 20.73 1.11
N GLU A 119 6.88 19.69 0.80
CA GLU A 119 7.39 18.72 1.78
C GLU A 119 8.83 18.33 1.45
N LEU A 120 9.53 17.85 2.47
CA LEU A 120 10.84 17.23 2.28
C LEU A 120 10.70 15.83 1.72
N HIS A 121 11.45 15.52 0.66
CA HIS A 121 11.51 14.19 0.06
C HIS A 121 12.93 13.63 0.16
N ILE A 122 13.04 12.38 0.58
CA ILE A 122 14.32 11.67 0.68
C ILE A 122 14.49 10.81 -0.58
N ALA A 123 15.59 11.03 -1.30
CA ALA A 123 15.90 10.25 -2.49
C ALA A 123 15.98 8.74 -2.15
N GLY A 124 15.33 7.92 -2.94
CA GLY A 124 15.20 6.48 -2.72
C GLY A 124 13.91 6.13 -1.97
N PRO A 125 13.82 6.29 -0.64
CA PRO A 125 12.63 5.92 0.12
C PRO A 125 11.33 6.54 -0.39
N ASP A 126 11.36 7.82 -0.77
CA ASP A 126 10.15 8.54 -1.20
C ASP A 126 9.89 8.48 -2.71
N GLN A 127 10.67 7.72 -3.47
CA GLN A 127 10.56 7.67 -4.93
C GLN A 127 9.13 7.31 -5.39
N ALA A 128 8.52 6.31 -4.77
CA ALA A 128 7.17 5.88 -5.10
C ALA A 128 6.12 6.97 -4.80
N SER A 129 6.26 7.66 -3.68
CA SER A 129 5.40 8.79 -3.28
C SER A 129 5.54 9.98 -4.23
N ILE A 130 6.76 10.28 -4.66
CA ILE A 130 7.05 11.34 -5.63
C ILE A 130 6.37 11.02 -6.98
N GLU A 131 6.54 9.82 -7.49
CA GLU A 131 5.90 9.41 -8.75
C GLU A 131 4.37 9.40 -8.65
N PHE A 132 3.82 8.93 -7.53
CA PHE A 132 2.38 9.00 -7.28
C PHE A 132 1.84 10.43 -7.37
N ARG A 133 2.49 11.40 -6.69
CA ARG A 133 2.08 12.81 -6.72
C ARG A 133 2.20 13.43 -8.12
N ARG A 134 3.25 13.11 -8.86
CA ARG A 134 3.39 13.55 -10.26
C ARG A 134 2.26 13.07 -11.17
N HIS A 135 1.90 11.80 -11.03
CA HIS A 135 0.79 11.23 -11.80
C HIS A 135 -0.57 11.78 -11.36
N LEU A 136 -0.79 11.95 -10.04
CA LEU A 136 -2.01 12.55 -9.52
C LEU A 136 -2.18 13.98 -10.04
N GLY A 137 -1.10 14.77 -10.06
CA GLY A 137 -1.09 16.12 -10.65
C GLY A 137 -1.50 16.14 -12.12
N LYS A 138 -1.02 15.18 -12.92
CA LYS A 138 -1.42 15.05 -14.34
C LYS A 138 -2.92 14.69 -14.48
N ILE A 139 -3.42 13.78 -13.65
CA ILE A 139 -4.84 13.41 -13.65
C ILE A 139 -5.71 14.62 -13.29
N ALA A 140 -5.35 15.34 -12.23
CA ALA A 140 -6.08 16.54 -11.81
C ALA A 140 -6.06 17.66 -12.88
N ALA A 141 -4.94 17.86 -13.54
CA ALA A 141 -4.83 18.83 -14.63
C ALA A 141 -5.74 18.49 -15.82
N ARG A 142 -5.78 17.20 -16.21
CA ARG A 142 -6.65 16.72 -17.29
C ARG A 142 -8.14 16.87 -16.96
N ALA A 143 -8.54 16.56 -15.71
CA ALA A 143 -9.91 16.72 -15.24
C ALA A 143 -10.37 18.18 -15.35
N ARG A 144 -9.55 19.13 -14.88
CA ARG A 144 -9.83 20.57 -14.99
C ARG A 144 -9.92 21.06 -16.45
N ALA A 145 -9.06 20.55 -17.33
CA ALA A 145 -9.10 20.90 -18.75
C ALA A 145 -10.37 20.35 -19.44
N GLY A 146 -10.83 19.16 -19.10
CA GLY A 146 -12.07 18.56 -19.59
C GLY A 146 -13.32 19.33 -19.15
N GLU A 147 -13.37 19.78 -17.90
CA GLU A 147 -14.46 20.63 -17.39
C GLU A 147 -14.50 21.99 -18.09
N SER A 148 -13.36 22.55 -18.47
CA SER A 148 -13.27 23.83 -19.18
C SER A 148 -13.76 23.75 -20.64
N ALA A 149 -13.67 22.56 -21.27
CA ALA A 149 -14.11 22.33 -22.64
C ALA A 149 -15.63 22.08 -22.79
N THR A 150 -16.35 21.87 -21.67
CA THR A 150 -17.78 21.53 -21.66
C THR A 150 -18.68 22.73 -21.28
N LYS A 151 -18.10 23.91 -21.07
CA LYS A 151 -18.78 25.18 -20.85
C LYS A 151 -18.70 26.05 -22.12
#